data_8223449aed17d0771a2737b09d29017f
#
_entry.id   8223449aed17d0771a2737b09d29017f
#
_cell.length_a   1.000
_cell.length_b   1.000
_cell.length_c   1.000
_cell.angle_alpha   90.00
_cell.angle_beta   90.00
_cell.angle_gamma   90.00
#
_symmetry.space_group_name_H-M   'P 1'
#
loop_
_entity.id
_entity.type
_entity.pdbx_description
1 polymer ?
#
loop_
_entity_poly.entity_id
_entity_poly.type
_entity_poly.pdbx_seq_one_letter_code
_entity_poly.pdbx_strand_id
1 'polypeptide(L)'
;MESTAAARLPEILSRFHHLYPDVEIELETDTAGGLMDRLLNHDIEIAFAAEPVSFETITTQPVFEEELVLVAPRPFPPLENTNEISGKTVVAFKTGCAYRRYLEEWLLESGIVPGGVIAMGSYVAILACVSAGTGFAAIPRSVLDTVSSKGQFQLYPLPDKFSRIKTLLAWRSDYKSVKLDALKELLPKL
;
A
#
# COMPACT_ATOMS: atom_id res chain seq x y z
N MET A 1 -4.49 -3.20 4.66
CA MET A 1 -4.45 -2.13 3.60
C MET A 1 -5.02 -2.66 2.30
N GLU A 2 -5.58 -1.80 1.44
CA GLU A 2 -6.19 -2.19 0.16
C GLU A 2 -5.18 -2.87 -0.80
N SER A 3 -3.97 -2.32 -0.91
CA SER A 3 -2.90 -2.91 -1.74
C SER A 3 -2.53 -4.34 -1.33
N THR A 4 -2.40 -4.58 -0.03
CA THR A 4 -2.08 -5.91 0.51
C THR A 4 -3.24 -6.88 0.28
N ALA A 5 -4.49 -6.43 0.50
CA ALA A 5 -5.68 -7.21 0.26
C ALA A 5 -5.82 -7.63 -1.22
N ALA A 6 -5.49 -6.72 -2.15
CA ALA A 6 -5.60 -6.97 -3.56
C ALA A 6 -4.46 -7.84 -4.14
N ALA A 7 -3.21 -7.63 -3.67
CA ALA A 7 -2.04 -8.17 -4.35
C ALA A 7 -1.32 -9.32 -3.59
N ARG A 8 -1.48 -9.40 -2.27
CA ARG A 8 -0.70 -10.33 -1.44
C ARG A 8 -1.54 -11.40 -0.74
N LEU A 9 -2.73 -11.02 -0.29
CA LEU A 9 -3.54 -11.93 0.53
C LEU A 9 -4.35 -12.98 -0.23
N PRO A 10 -4.76 -12.83 -1.51
CA PRO A 10 -5.70 -13.77 -2.13
C PRO A 10 -5.26 -15.23 -2.06
N GLU A 11 -4.02 -15.54 -2.42
CA GLU A 11 -3.49 -16.90 -2.38
C GLU A 11 -3.34 -17.43 -0.94
N ILE A 12 -2.92 -16.57 -0.02
CA ILE A 12 -2.74 -16.91 1.39
C ILE A 12 -4.09 -17.22 2.03
N LEU A 13 -5.09 -16.37 1.81
CA LEU A 13 -6.45 -16.57 2.32
C LEU A 13 -7.12 -17.79 1.72
N SER A 14 -6.90 -18.05 0.43
CA SER A 14 -7.39 -19.28 -0.22
C SER A 14 -6.81 -20.53 0.45
N ARG A 15 -5.50 -20.56 0.68
CA ARG A 15 -4.84 -21.66 1.39
C ARG A 15 -5.33 -21.79 2.83
N PHE A 16 -5.46 -20.68 3.54
CA PHE A 16 -5.95 -20.66 4.91
C PHE A 16 -7.37 -21.23 4.99
N HIS A 17 -8.27 -20.78 4.12
CA HIS A 17 -9.64 -21.29 4.05
C HIS A 17 -9.71 -22.80 3.74
N HIS A 18 -8.86 -23.31 2.85
CA HIS A 18 -8.81 -24.75 2.56
C HIS A 18 -8.32 -25.59 3.75
N LEU A 19 -7.36 -25.05 4.52
CA LEU A 19 -6.82 -25.77 5.70
C LEU A 19 -7.74 -25.66 6.92
N TYR A 20 -8.50 -24.57 7.02
CA TYR A 20 -9.34 -24.25 8.17
C TYR A 20 -10.74 -23.78 7.72
N PRO A 21 -11.55 -24.68 7.11
CA PRO A 21 -12.83 -24.30 6.49
C PRO A 21 -13.88 -23.79 7.49
N ASP A 22 -13.75 -24.13 8.77
CA ASP A 22 -14.65 -23.69 9.84
C ASP A 22 -14.27 -22.30 10.41
N VAL A 23 -13.17 -21.69 9.94
CA VAL A 23 -12.78 -20.36 10.35
C VAL A 23 -13.41 -19.33 9.43
N GLU A 24 -14.28 -18.50 9.97
CA GLU A 24 -14.82 -17.36 9.26
C GLU A 24 -13.75 -16.26 9.10
N ILE A 25 -13.64 -15.72 7.88
CA ILE A 25 -12.71 -14.67 7.52
C ILE A 25 -13.50 -13.43 7.10
N GLU A 26 -13.35 -12.36 7.84
CA GLU A 26 -13.82 -11.05 7.46
C GLU A 26 -12.62 -10.17 7.09
N LEU A 27 -12.61 -9.63 5.87
CA LEU A 27 -11.52 -8.81 5.36
C LEU A 27 -12.02 -7.39 5.05
N GLU A 28 -11.55 -6.45 5.81
CA GLU A 28 -11.82 -5.04 5.59
C GLU A 28 -10.56 -4.26 5.20
N THR A 29 -10.74 -3.11 4.56
CA THR A 29 -9.62 -2.26 4.15
C THR A 29 -9.76 -0.85 4.67
N ASP A 30 -8.65 -0.33 5.20
CA ASP A 30 -8.56 1.06 5.65
C ASP A 30 -7.11 1.58 5.48
N THR A 31 -6.87 2.83 5.87
CA THR A 31 -5.53 3.40 6.01
C THR A 31 -4.78 2.75 7.17
N ALA A 32 -3.44 2.89 7.18
CA ALA A 32 -2.64 2.33 8.27
C ALA A 32 -3.08 2.87 9.64
N GLY A 33 -3.34 4.18 9.74
CA GLY A 33 -3.85 4.80 10.98
C GLY A 33 -5.21 4.21 11.41
N GLY A 34 -6.19 4.18 10.49
CA GLY A 34 -7.51 3.62 10.79
C GLY A 34 -7.46 2.15 11.22
N LEU A 35 -6.57 1.33 10.62
CA LEU A 35 -6.37 -0.05 11.06
C LEU A 35 -5.76 -0.15 12.46
N MET A 36 -4.84 0.75 12.83
CA MET A 36 -4.28 0.78 14.18
C MET A 36 -5.33 1.18 15.22
N ASP A 37 -6.15 2.19 14.93
CA ASP A 37 -7.26 2.58 15.80
C ASP A 37 -8.21 1.42 16.04
N ARG A 38 -8.56 0.68 14.99
CA ARG A 38 -9.46 -0.49 15.09
C ARG A 38 -8.83 -1.67 15.86
N LEU A 39 -7.52 -1.89 15.71
CA LEU A 39 -6.81 -2.88 16.55
C LEU A 39 -6.87 -2.50 18.05
N LEU A 40 -6.62 -1.23 18.36
CA LEU A 40 -6.63 -0.72 19.73
C LEU A 40 -8.03 -0.76 20.35
N ASN A 41 -9.06 -0.52 19.53
CA ASN A 41 -10.47 -0.58 19.95
C ASN A 41 -11.04 -2.01 20.00
N HIS A 42 -10.26 -3.04 19.64
CA HIS A 42 -10.71 -4.43 19.56
C HIS A 42 -11.76 -4.71 18.47
N ASP A 43 -11.87 -3.84 17.45
CA ASP A 43 -12.80 -4.02 16.33
C ASP A 43 -12.27 -5.08 15.32
N ILE A 44 -10.94 -5.26 15.26
CA ILE A 44 -10.27 -6.28 14.45
C ILE A 44 -9.20 -7.01 15.27
N GLU A 45 -8.89 -8.25 14.92
CA GLU A 45 -7.87 -9.05 15.60
C GLU A 45 -6.46 -8.80 15.08
N ILE A 46 -6.33 -8.61 13.76
CA ILE A 46 -5.05 -8.43 13.07
C ILE A 46 -5.16 -7.35 11.99
N ALA A 47 -4.05 -6.77 11.62
CA ALA A 47 -3.98 -5.83 10.51
C ALA A 47 -2.70 -6.04 9.68
N PHE A 48 -2.77 -5.72 8.39
CA PHE A 48 -1.59 -5.56 7.54
C PHE A 48 -1.41 -4.07 7.25
N ALA A 49 -0.31 -3.50 7.73
CA ALA A 49 -0.02 -2.07 7.61
C ALA A 49 1.40 -1.84 7.09
N ALA A 50 1.61 -0.78 6.30
CA ALA A 50 2.96 -0.37 5.93
C ALA A 50 3.65 0.32 7.10
N GLU A 51 4.96 0.09 7.23
CA GLU A 51 5.78 0.76 8.24
C GLU A 51 5.82 2.29 8.07
N PRO A 52 6.13 3.06 9.14
CA PRO A 52 6.32 2.57 10.51
C PRO A 52 5.00 2.35 11.25
N VAL A 53 4.97 1.32 12.09
CA VAL A 53 3.93 1.11 13.10
C VAL A 53 4.64 1.09 14.46
N SER A 54 4.30 2.02 15.33
CA SER A 54 4.95 2.15 16.64
C SER A 54 3.91 2.46 17.72
N PHE A 55 3.46 1.40 18.41
CA PHE A 55 2.56 1.46 19.56
C PHE A 55 3.03 0.43 20.57
N GLU A 56 3.12 0.80 21.85
CA GLU A 56 3.61 -0.09 22.93
C GLU A 56 2.78 -1.38 23.07
N THR A 57 1.49 -1.29 22.77
CA THR A 57 0.53 -2.40 22.89
C THR A 57 0.32 -3.18 21.60
N ILE A 58 1.05 -2.86 20.54
CA ILE A 58 0.97 -3.55 19.24
C ILE A 58 2.29 -4.29 18.98
N THR A 59 2.19 -5.57 18.72
CA THR A 59 3.28 -6.40 18.22
C THR A 59 3.22 -6.43 16.69
N THR A 60 4.38 -6.35 16.04
CA THR A 60 4.48 -6.38 14.58
C THR A 60 5.48 -7.42 14.10
N GLN A 61 5.24 -7.95 12.91
CA GLN A 61 6.13 -8.86 12.19
C GLN A 61 6.19 -8.44 10.72
N PRO A 62 7.38 -8.18 10.14
CA PRO A 62 7.52 -7.96 8.71
C PRO A 62 7.10 -9.20 7.93
N VAL A 63 6.28 -9.02 6.89
CA VAL A 63 5.76 -10.13 6.09
C VAL A 63 5.91 -9.94 4.59
N PHE A 64 5.91 -8.70 4.09
CA PHE A 64 6.16 -8.41 2.68
C PHE A 64 7.08 -7.20 2.55
N GLU A 65 7.87 -7.18 1.49
CA GLU A 65 8.58 -6.00 1.02
C GLU A 65 7.89 -5.50 -0.25
N GLU A 66 7.54 -4.22 -0.28
CA GLU A 66 6.91 -3.57 -1.41
C GLU A 66 7.89 -2.63 -2.10
N GLU A 67 7.88 -2.65 -3.43
CA GLU A 67 8.54 -1.65 -4.25
C GLU A 67 7.52 -0.62 -4.72
N LEU A 68 7.66 0.62 -4.24
CA LEU A 68 6.84 1.73 -4.69
C LEU A 68 7.44 2.31 -5.98
N VAL A 69 6.63 2.38 -7.03
CA VAL A 69 7.02 2.97 -8.31
C VAL A 69 6.10 4.12 -8.66
N LEU A 70 6.65 5.13 -9.36
CA LEU A 70 5.84 6.18 -9.90
C LEU A 70 5.24 5.73 -11.22
N VAL A 71 3.93 5.90 -11.36
CA VAL A 71 3.16 5.64 -12.57
C VAL A 71 2.65 6.95 -13.15
N ALA A 72 2.80 7.11 -14.45
CA ALA A 72 2.40 8.32 -15.16
C ALA A 72 1.77 7.98 -16.53
N PRO A 73 0.96 8.88 -17.12
CA PRO A 73 0.46 8.71 -18.48
C PRO A 73 1.60 8.82 -19.48
N ARG A 74 1.33 8.46 -20.73
CA ARG A 74 2.30 8.64 -21.84
C ARG A 74 1.83 9.76 -22.77
N PRO A 75 2.70 10.77 -23.11
CA PRO A 75 4.08 10.95 -22.62
C PRO A 75 4.13 11.62 -21.23
N PHE A 76 5.21 11.39 -20.49
CA PHE A 76 5.51 12.06 -19.21
C PHE A 76 7.00 12.44 -19.16
N PRO A 77 7.39 13.60 -18.58
CA PRO A 77 8.78 14.03 -18.48
C PRO A 77 9.61 13.04 -17.66
N PRO A 78 10.93 12.92 -17.95
CA PRO A 78 11.86 12.21 -17.06
C PRO A 78 11.84 12.79 -15.65
N LEU A 79 12.08 11.96 -14.63
CA LEU A 79 12.02 12.40 -13.22
C LEU A 79 13.09 13.43 -12.85
N GLU A 80 14.19 13.47 -13.61
CA GLU A 80 15.24 14.48 -13.47
C GLU A 80 14.77 15.90 -13.85
N ASN A 81 13.72 16.00 -14.66
CA ASN A 81 13.11 17.25 -15.09
C ASN A 81 12.06 17.73 -14.07
N THR A 82 12.47 18.01 -12.83
CA THR A 82 11.57 18.38 -11.73
C THR A 82 10.70 19.61 -12.04
N ASN A 83 11.22 20.56 -12.84
CA ASN A 83 10.47 21.74 -13.27
C ASN A 83 9.30 21.38 -14.21
N GLU A 84 9.44 20.35 -15.05
CA GLU A 84 8.38 19.90 -15.97
C GLU A 84 7.33 19.04 -15.24
N ILE A 85 7.70 18.43 -14.10
CA ILE A 85 6.80 17.67 -13.25
C ILE A 85 6.03 18.60 -12.30
N SER A 86 6.67 19.69 -11.85
CA SER A 86 6.01 20.72 -11.03
C SER A 86 4.78 21.28 -11.76
N GLY A 87 3.71 21.51 -11.00
CA GLY A 87 2.41 21.94 -11.55
C GLY A 87 1.53 20.79 -12.06
N LYS A 88 2.05 19.57 -12.21
CA LYS A 88 1.21 18.41 -12.58
C LYS A 88 0.39 17.91 -11.38
N THR A 89 -0.76 17.33 -11.67
CA THR A 89 -1.65 16.77 -10.65
C THR A 89 -1.10 15.44 -10.10
N VAL A 90 -1.11 15.31 -8.79
CA VAL A 90 -0.88 14.03 -8.10
C VAL A 90 -2.22 13.32 -7.90
N VAL A 91 -2.33 12.07 -8.32
CA VAL A 91 -3.46 11.20 -7.99
C VAL A 91 -2.98 10.26 -6.89
N ALA A 92 -3.53 10.39 -5.69
CA ALA A 92 -3.04 9.70 -4.52
C ALA A 92 -4.14 8.96 -3.77
N PHE A 93 -3.75 8.03 -2.91
CA PHE A 93 -4.68 7.44 -1.96
C PHE A 93 -5.12 8.47 -0.92
N LYS A 94 -6.23 8.21 -0.22
CA LYS A 94 -6.74 9.11 0.85
C LYS A 94 -5.68 9.37 1.92
N THR A 95 -5.80 10.47 2.63
CA THR A 95 -4.93 10.85 3.75
C THR A 95 -4.84 9.72 4.78
N GLY A 96 -3.68 9.52 5.38
CA GLY A 96 -3.38 8.40 6.28
C GLY A 96 -2.82 7.16 5.57
N CYS A 97 -2.73 7.16 4.24
CA CYS A 97 -2.03 6.12 3.50
C CYS A 97 -0.50 6.33 3.58
N ALA A 98 0.24 5.30 3.97
CA ALA A 98 1.69 5.35 4.07
C ALA A 98 2.36 5.63 2.72
N TYR A 99 1.92 4.99 1.63
CA TYR A 99 2.50 5.20 0.30
C TYR A 99 2.28 6.63 -0.22
N ARG A 100 1.14 7.25 0.13
CA ARG A 100 0.94 8.68 -0.14
C ARG A 100 1.97 9.53 0.59
N ARG A 101 2.24 9.24 1.85
CA ARG A 101 3.26 9.95 2.64
C ARG A 101 4.65 9.83 2.00
N TYR A 102 5.07 8.64 1.59
CA TYR A 102 6.36 8.44 0.90
C TYR A 102 6.44 9.23 -0.43
N LEU A 103 5.33 9.29 -1.19
CA LEU A 103 5.25 10.12 -2.39
C LEU A 103 5.39 11.61 -2.05
N GLU A 104 4.67 12.10 -1.04
CA GLU A 104 4.72 13.50 -0.60
C GLU A 104 6.12 13.89 -0.08
N GLU A 105 6.79 13.00 0.67
CA GLU A 105 8.17 13.18 1.13
C GLU A 105 9.16 13.25 -0.05
N TRP A 106 9.01 12.35 -1.03
CA TRP A 106 9.84 12.39 -2.24
C TRP A 106 9.63 13.68 -3.04
N LEU A 107 8.40 14.13 -3.24
CA LEU A 107 8.10 15.39 -3.93
C LEU A 107 8.76 16.58 -3.22
N LEU A 108 8.64 16.63 -1.90
CA LEU A 108 9.23 17.69 -1.09
C LEU A 108 10.77 17.72 -1.21
N GLU A 109 11.42 16.56 -1.06
CA GLU A 109 12.89 16.46 -1.16
C GLU A 109 13.41 16.75 -2.58
N SER A 110 12.60 16.44 -3.60
CA SER A 110 12.94 16.73 -5.01
C SER A 110 12.63 18.17 -5.42
N GLY A 111 12.05 18.98 -4.53
CA GLY A 111 11.64 20.36 -4.85
C GLY A 111 10.47 20.43 -5.83
N ILE A 112 9.70 19.36 -6.00
CA ILE A 112 8.55 19.28 -6.91
C ILE A 112 7.31 19.80 -6.18
N VAL A 113 6.68 20.83 -6.73
CA VAL A 113 5.42 21.38 -6.20
C VAL A 113 4.28 20.89 -7.09
N PRO A 114 3.40 19.99 -6.61
CA PRO A 114 2.26 19.53 -7.40
C PRO A 114 1.25 20.66 -7.63
N GLY A 115 0.60 20.66 -8.80
CA GLY A 115 -0.47 21.62 -9.12
C GLY A 115 -1.78 21.34 -8.40
N GLY A 116 -1.91 20.15 -7.84
CA GLY A 116 -3.06 19.72 -7.04
C GLY A 116 -2.98 18.25 -6.69
N VAL A 117 -3.84 17.81 -5.76
CA VAL A 117 -3.94 16.42 -5.32
C VAL A 117 -5.38 15.95 -5.46
N ILE A 118 -5.59 14.86 -6.19
CA ILE A 118 -6.86 14.15 -6.24
C ILE A 118 -6.73 12.90 -5.38
N ALA A 119 -7.51 12.85 -4.29
CA ALA A 119 -7.49 11.74 -3.35
C ALA A 119 -8.57 10.71 -3.66
N MET A 120 -8.21 9.43 -3.66
CA MET A 120 -9.09 8.30 -3.94
C MET A 120 -8.91 7.19 -2.91
N GLY A 121 -9.90 6.31 -2.79
CA GLY A 121 -9.87 5.15 -1.89
C GLY A 121 -9.61 3.81 -2.58
N SER A 122 -9.19 3.81 -3.85
CA SER A 122 -8.98 2.60 -4.64
C SER A 122 -7.80 2.77 -5.61
N TYR A 123 -6.87 1.81 -5.62
CA TYR A 123 -5.77 1.81 -6.60
C TYR A 123 -6.26 1.59 -8.03
N VAL A 124 -7.34 0.86 -8.24
CA VAL A 124 -7.95 0.70 -9.56
C VAL A 124 -8.43 2.04 -10.10
N ALA A 125 -9.09 2.87 -9.26
CA ALA A 125 -9.52 4.20 -9.65
C ALA A 125 -8.35 5.15 -9.90
N ILE A 126 -7.29 5.09 -9.07
CA ILE A 126 -6.07 5.87 -9.26
C ILE A 126 -5.44 5.53 -10.63
N LEU A 127 -5.25 4.25 -10.93
CA LEU A 127 -4.66 3.79 -12.18
C LEU A 127 -5.51 4.20 -13.40
N ALA A 128 -6.85 4.11 -13.30
CA ALA A 128 -7.75 4.56 -14.35
C ALA A 128 -7.59 6.06 -14.63
N CYS A 129 -7.51 6.90 -13.59
CA CYS A 129 -7.29 8.34 -13.73
C CYS A 129 -5.92 8.67 -14.31
N VAL A 130 -4.86 7.97 -13.88
CA VAL A 130 -3.52 8.15 -14.46
C VAL A 130 -3.52 7.75 -15.94
N SER A 131 -4.13 6.63 -16.29
CA SER A 131 -4.26 6.19 -17.68
C SER A 131 -5.01 7.19 -18.56
N ALA A 132 -6.02 7.85 -17.98
CA ALA A 132 -6.79 8.91 -18.67
C ALA A 132 -6.03 10.25 -18.77
N GLY A 133 -4.80 10.35 -18.25
CA GLY A 133 -3.99 11.56 -18.34
C GLY A 133 -4.22 12.58 -17.23
N THR A 134 -4.93 12.23 -16.15
CA THR A 134 -5.24 13.18 -15.06
C THR A 134 -4.00 13.66 -14.32
N GLY A 135 -2.97 12.82 -14.20
CA GLY A 135 -1.76 13.14 -13.47
C GLY A 135 -0.90 11.90 -13.23
N PHE A 136 -0.08 11.90 -12.19
CA PHE A 136 0.79 10.79 -11.84
C PHE A 136 0.54 10.32 -10.39
N ALA A 137 0.97 9.11 -10.09
CA ALA A 137 0.75 8.48 -8.78
C ALA A 137 1.97 7.65 -8.37
N ALA A 138 2.07 7.32 -7.08
CA ALA A 138 2.97 6.27 -6.59
C ALA A 138 2.15 5.03 -6.21
N ILE A 139 2.51 3.88 -6.78
CA ILE A 139 1.77 2.62 -6.67
C ILE A 139 2.73 1.50 -6.28
N PRO A 140 2.40 0.61 -5.35
CA PRO A 140 3.17 -0.61 -5.15
C PRO A 140 3.21 -1.45 -6.44
N ARG A 141 4.39 -1.93 -6.80
CA ARG A 141 4.57 -2.77 -8.00
C ARG A 141 3.68 -4.02 -7.96
N SER A 142 3.50 -4.60 -6.77
CA SER A 142 2.61 -5.74 -6.56
C SER A 142 1.18 -5.48 -7.01
N VAL A 143 0.67 -4.26 -6.80
CA VAL A 143 -0.68 -3.86 -7.29
C VAL A 143 -0.70 -3.74 -8.80
N LEU A 144 0.35 -3.15 -9.41
CA LEU A 144 0.46 -3.09 -10.88
C LEU A 144 0.48 -4.48 -11.50
N ASP A 145 1.06 -5.46 -10.82
CA ASP A 145 1.13 -6.83 -11.30
C ASP A 145 -0.23 -7.54 -11.35
N THR A 146 -1.22 -7.04 -10.62
CA THR A 146 -2.59 -7.56 -10.64
C THR A 146 -3.44 -7.01 -11.79
N VAL A 147 -3.03 -5.89 -12.42
CA VAL A 147 -3.82 -5.26 -13.47
C VAL A 147 -3.29 -5.58 -14.88
N SER A 148 -4.21 -5.78 -15.82
CA SER A 148 -3.88 -6.15 -17.21
C SER A 148 -3.34 -4.99 -18.06
N SER A 149 -3.41 -3.75 -17.55
CA SER A 149 -3.13 -2.51 -18.30
C SER A 149 -1.69 -2.00 -18.21
N LYS A 150 -0.71 -2.85 -17.85
CA LYS A 150 0.70 -2.46 -17.64
C LYS A 150 1.32 -1.64 -18.80
N GLY A 151 0.92 -1.88 -20.03
CA GLY A 151 1.43 -1.17 -21.22
C GLY A 151 0.95 0.28 -21.37
N GLN A 152 -0.05 0.70 -20.60
CA GLN A 152 -0.65 2.04 -20.69
C GLN A 152 0.11 3.10 -19.88
N PHE A 153 0.99 2.69 -18.98
CA PHE A 153 1.73 3.57 -18.08
C PHE A 153 3.19 3.72 -18.50
N GLN A 154 3.76 4.86 -18.19
CA GLN A 154 5.18 5.06 -18.04
C GLN A 154 5.54 4.86 -16.59
N LEU A 155 6.52 3.98 -16.32
CA LEU A 155 6.93 3.63 -14.96
C LEU A 155 8.31 4.21 -14.69
N TYR A 156 8.48 4.78 -13.52
CA TYR A 156 9.76 5.32 -13.05
C TYR A 156 10.09 4.74 -11.68
N PRO A 157 11.34 4.29 -11.49
CA PRO A 157 11.80 3.90 -10.17
C PRO A 157 11.91 5.13 -9.27
N LEU A 158 11.46 4.99 -8.03
CA LEU A 158 11.77 5.97 -6.98
C LEU A 158 13.10 5.59 -6.30
N PRO A 159 13.81 6.55 -5.71
CA PRO A 159 14.98 6.24 -4.88
C PRO A 159 14.63 5.24 -3.76
N ASP A 160 15.57 4.36 -3.41
CA ASP A 160 15.35 3.26 -2.43
C ASP A 160 14.74 3.74 -1.12
N LYS A 161 15.11 4.92 -0.65
CA LYS A 161 14.54 5.56 0.55
C LYS A 161 13.02 5.69 0.51
N PHE A 162 12.44 5.86 -0.67
CA PHE A 162 11.00 6.09 -0.88
C PHE A 162 10.30 4.91 -1.53
N SER A 163 11.07 3.94 -2.04
CA SER A 163 10.52 2.81 -2.81
C SER A 163 10.43 1.52 -2.02
N ARG A 164 11.35 1.26 -1.07
CA ARG A 164 11.38 0.02 -0.31
C ARG A 164 10.63 0.17 1.00
N ILE A 165 9.49 -0.49 1.10
CA ILE A 165 8.56 -0.33 2.22
C ILE A 165 8.13 -1.71 2.70
N LYS A 166 8.29 -1.98 4.00
CA LYS A 166 7.82 -3.24 4.58
C LYS A 166 6.33 -3.15 4.90
N THR A 167 5.62 -4.22 4.58
CA THR A 167 4.28 -4.49 5.11
C THR A 167 4.43 -5.37 6.34
N LEU A 168 3.85 -4.91 7.43
CA LEU A 168 3.87 -5.57 8.73
C LEU A 168 2.52 -6.24 8.98
N LEU A 169 2.53 -7.48 9.46
CA LEU A 169 1.42 -8.04 10.21
C LEU A 169 1.45 -7.42 11.60
N ALA A 170 0.36 -6.86 12.06
CA ALA A 170 0.20 -6.21 13.35
C ALA A 170 -0.95 -6.82 14.14
N TRP A 171 -0.77 -6.97 15.45
CA TRP A 171 -1.80 -7.46 16.38
C TRP A 171 -1.54 -6.90 17.78
N ARG A 172 -2.56 -6.88 18.64
CA ARG A 172 -2.37 -6.47 20.03
C ARG A 172 -1.44 -7.45 20.76
N SER A 173 -0.55 -6.94 21.57
CA SER A 173 0.47 -7.75 22.27
C SER A 173 -0.14 -8.76 23.26
N ASP A 174 -1.34 -8.50 23.75
CA ASP A 174 -2.12 -9.40 24.61
C ASP A 174 -2.97 -10.43 23.83
N TYR A 175 -3.12 -10.24 22.52
CA TYR A 175 -3.91 -11.15 21.67
C TYR A 175 -3.15 -12.42 21.37
N LYS A 176 -3.67 -13.54 21.86
CA LYS A 176 -3.15 -14.90 21.60
C LYS A 176 -4.24 -15.72 20.95
N SER A 177 -3.94 -16.30 19.79
CA SER A 177 -4.92 -17.10 19.05
C SER A 177 -4.22 -18.13 18.17
N VAL A 178 -4.71 -19.35 18.24
CA VAL A 178 -4.28 -20.43 17.32
C VAL A 178 -4.54 -20.09 15.85
N LYS A 179 -5.57 -19.26 15.57
CA LYS A 179 -5.86 -18.78 14.21
C LYS A 179 -4.77 -17.82 13.71
N LEU A 180 -4.28 -16.94 14.58
CA LEU A 180 -3.17 -16.05 14.27
C LEU A 180 -1.88 -16.84 14.00
N ASP A 181 -1.58 -17.82 14.84
CA ASP A 181 -0.38 -18.66 14.67
C ASP A 181 -0.47 -19.46 13.36
N ALA A 182 -1.61 -20.04 13.05
CA ALA A 182 -1.88 -20.74 11.79
C ALA A 182 -1.72 -19.82 10.56
N LEU A 183 -2.19 -18.56 10.64
CA LEU A 183 -1.99 -17.60 9.56
C LEU A 183 -0.51 -17.23 9.39
N LYS A 184 0.24 -17.03 10.48
CA LYS A 184 1.68 -16.74 10.44
C LYS A 184 2.49 -17.83 9.74
N GLU A 185 2.09 -19.09 9.86
CA GLU A 185 2.77 -20.20 9.18
C GLU A 185 2.62 -20.15 7.66
N LEU A 186 1.58 -19.49 7.14
CA LEU A 186 1.34 -19.32 5.71
C LEU A 186 1.97 -18.06 5.13
N LEU A 187 2.37 -17.11 5.98
CA LEU A 187 2.99 -15.87 5.55
C LEU A 187 4.49 -16.06 5.25
N PRO A 188 5.04 -15.32 4.29
CA PRO A 188 6.48 -15.35 4.03
C PRO A 188 7.26 -14.85 5.26
N LYS A 189 8.45 -15.41 5.44
CA LYS A 189 9.42 -14.95 6.46
C LYS A 189 10.44 -14.08 5.75
N LEU A 190 10.50 -12.80 6.11
CA LEU A 190 11.50 -11.84 5.65
C LEU A 190 12.75 -11.87 6.53
#